data_a9151e8a3c6b0b305646f61804f44c7b
#
_entry.id   a9151e8a3c6b0b305646f61804f44c7b
#
_cell.length_a   1.000
_cell.length_b   1.000
_cell.length_c   1.000
_cell.angle_alpha   90.00
_cell.angle_beta   90.00
_cell.angle_gamma   90.00
#
_symmetry.space_group_name_H-M   'P 1'
#
loop_
_entity.id
_entity.type
_entity.pdbx_description
1 polymer ?
#
loop_
_entity_poly.entity_id
_entity_poly.type
_entity_poly.pdbx_seq_one_letter_code
_entity_poly.pdbx_strand_id
1 'polypeptide(L)'
;MTRSKSRSRLVCLLPGFAALAVGIVLAGVLPSAQGVAQTWDETVAAAKKEGRVVFYNNLQPNGIEPLLSKFRAAYPDIQPEQIRLGSNPLIERFQTEFNAGRHLADVLITFPDERIVAGLKAGWMAEWTPPEVANFSPTLNEANKLYTLQYAREAIIWNNTLVKPADAPKEWTDLFDPKWKGKLGMNPPWRSVSIQQIVAFWEDKGITSPAEKMKANEVRFFEGSGGIIQAVVRGDVRVAELTDLPLNPLLEDGAPIGFVYPASGTTLSANKAFVAAKAPHPSAGRVFMNWLMTKEGQEALQQYCGLSVTRNGAPPLSKLPATSQIANVVDGEKILTAERQAKIVNEWRTVFGVR
;
A
#
# COMPACT_ATOMS: atom_id res chain seq x y z
N MET A 1 -8.74 78.35 -9.64
CA MET A 1 -8.71 79.47 -8.67
C MET A 1 -7.84 79.10 -7.52
N THR A 2 -6.77 79.80 -7.47
CA THR A 2 -6.00 80.50 -6.40
C THR A 2 -5.23 79.59 -5.43
N ARG A 3 -3.92 79.51 -5.66
CA ARG A 3 -2.81 80.30 -5.02
C ARG A 3 -2.49 79.81 -3.60
N SER A 4 -1.27 79.30 -3.42
CA SER A 4 0.04 79.94 -3.21
C SER A 4 0.37 80.26 -1.77
N LYS A 5 1.48 79.77 -1.29
CA LYS A 5 2.70 80.47 -0.80
C LYS A 5 3.46 79.55 0.20
N SER A 6 4.58 78.98 -0.12
CA SER A 6 5.94 79.58 0.03
C SER A 6 6.21 80.33 1.34
N ARG A 7 7.13 79.83 2.12
CA ARG A 7 8.24 80.61 2.75
C ARG A 7 9.37 79.75 3.29
N SER A 8 10.51 79.99 2.72
CA SER A 8 11.85 79.61 3.11
C SER A 8 12.31 80.38 4.37
N ARG A 9 13.22 79.85 5.12
CA ARG A 9 14.37 80.46 5.84
C ARG A 9 15.20 79.35 6.40
N LEU A 10 16.37 79.14 5.94
CA LEU A 10 17.68 79.76 6.02
C LEU A 10 18.40 79.48 7.34
N VAL A 11 19.39 78.54 7.28
CA VAL A 11 20.76 78.54 7.77
C VAL A 11 21.04 78.81 9.23
N CYS A 12 21.70 77.83 9.89
CA CYS A 12 22.95 78.09 10.64
C CYS A 12 23.79 76.83 10.70
N LEU A 13 24.98 76.93 10.10
CA LEU A 13 26.11 76.01 10.28
C LEU A 13 26.82 76.29 11.62
N LEU A 14 27.27 75.25 12.32
CA LEU A 14 28.53 75.23 13.02
C LEU A 14 28.98 73.75 13.30
N PRO A 15 30.27 73.48 13.28
CA PRO A 15 30.84 72.14 13.19
C PRO A 15 31.17 71.54 14.52
N GLY A 16 31.10 70.25 14.68
CA GLY A 16 31.46 69.58 15.90
C GLY A 16 31.82 68.12 15.76
N PHE A 17 33.08 67.84 15.64
CA PHE A 17 33.85 66.66 16.04
C PHE A 17 33.31 65.28 15.65
N ALA A 18 33.98 64.65 14.67
CA ALA A 18 33.96 63.22 14.36
C ALA A 18 34.56 62.40 15.52
N ALA A 19 33.80 61.55 16.12
CA ALA A 19 34.31 60.45 16.94
C ALA A 19 34.05 59.17 16.13
N LEU A 20 35.11 58.60 15.59
CA LEU A 20 35.17 57.33 14.89
C LEU A 20 35.04 56.21 15.91
N ALA A 21 33.84 55.71 16.17
CA ALA A 21 33.63 54.47 16.91
C ALA A 21 33.75 53.29 15.94
N VAL A 22 34.91 52.61 15.95
CA VAL A 22 35.12 51.33 15.29
C VAL A 22 34.33 50.28 16.07
N GLY A 23 33.12 50.02 15.65
CA GLY A 23 32.30 48.88 16.11
C GLY A 23 32.85 47.59 15.50
N ILE A 24 33.62 46.83 16.28
CA ILE A 24 33.95 45.44 15.93
C ILE A 24 32.67 44.63 16.00
N VAL A 25 32.05 44.39 14.82
CA VAL A 25 30.97 43.40 14.68
C VAL A 25 31.63 42.02 14.79
N LEU A 26 31.66 41.44 16.01
CA LEU A 26 31.87 40.02 16.17
C LEU A 26 30.67 39.32 15.49
N ALA A 27 30.83 38.94 14.24
CA ALA A 27 29.94 37.98 13.60
C ALA A 27 30.11 36.65 14.34
N GLY A 28 29.26 36.42 15.34
CA GLY A 28 29.12 35.12 15.98
C GLY A 28 28.67 34.12 14.90
N VAL A 29 29.60 33.30 14.44
CA VAL A 29 29.27 32.08 13.70
C VAL A 29 28.52 31.20 14.69
N LEU A 30 27.18 31.26 14.64
CA LEU A 30 26.36 30.27 15.31
C LEU A 30 26.70 28.93 14.62
N PRO A 31 27.18 27.94 15.37
CA PRO A 31 27.34 26.61 14.79
C PRO A 31 25.96 26.18 14.27
N SER A 32 25.88 25.93 12.98
CA SER A 32 24.74 25.23 12.41
C SER A 32 24.55 23.96 13.23
N ALA A 33 23.49 23.89 14.00
CA ALA A 33 23.10 22.65 14.67
C ALA A 33 22.86 21.61 13.54
N GLN A 34 23.91 20.87 13.21
CA GLN A 34 23.75 19.62 12.49
C GLN A 34 22.86 18.79 13.39
N GLY A 35 21.58 18.65 12.99
CA GLY A 35 20.62 17.86 13.74
C GLY A 35 21.22 16.47 13.94
N VAL A 36 21.62 16.17 15.17
CA VAL A 36 22.02 14.82 15.56
C VAL A 36 20.84 13.93 15.20
N ALA A 37 21.04 12.95 14.33
CA ALA A 37 20.01 12.02 13.97
C ALA A 37 19.47 11.38 15.25
N GLN A 38 18.17 11.50 15.48
CA GLN A 38 17.48 10.95 16.65
C GLN A 38 17.81 9.46 16.77
N THR A 39 18.28 9.02 17.92
CA THR A 39 18.56 7.62 18.18
C THR A 39 17.26 6.81 18.18
N TRP A 40 17.38 5.49 18.03
CA TRP A 40 16.20 4.61 18.08
C TRP A 40 15.49 4.68 19.44
N ASP A 41 16.24 4.70 20.53
CA ASP A 41 15.67 4.80 21.89
C ASP A 41 14.92 6.12 22.11
N GLU A 42 15.46 7.23 21.62
CA GLU A 42 14.75 8.51 21.63
C GLU A 42 13.49 8.49 20.78
N THR A 43 13.52 7.80 19.63
CA THR A 43 12.35 7.62 18.78
C THR A 43 11.27 6.81 19.51
N VAL A 44 11.63 5.71 20.17
CA VAL A 44 10.71 4.91 20.99
C VAL A 44 10.15 5.72 22.16
N ALA A 45 10.99 6.48 22.86
CA ALA A 45 10.55 7.32 23.96
C ALA A 45 9.58 8.44 23.51
N ALA A 46 9.80 9.02 22.32
CA ALA A 46 8.91 10.00 21.73
C ALA A 46 7.57 9.34 21.29
N ALA A 47 7.62 8.16 20.67
CA ALA A 47 6.45 7.40 20.26
C ALA A 47 5.52 7.06 21.43
N LYS A 48 6.09 6.69 22.59
CA LYS A 48 5.31 6.47 23.82
C LYS A 48 4.61 7.74 24.30
N LYS A 49 5.21 8.90 24.12
CA LYS A 49 4.59 10.20 24.45
C LYS A 49 3.49 10.57 23.45
N GLU A 50 3.67 10.23 22.17
CA GLU A 50 2.63 10.41 21.14
C GLU A 50 1.43 9.51 21.41
N GLY A 51 1.63 8.33 21.99
CA GLY A 51 0.63 7.43 22.56
C GLY A 51 -0.29 6.73 21.57
N ARG A 52 -0.19 7.02 20.28
CA ARG A 52 -1.02 6.39 19.23
C ARG A 52 -0.35 6.40 17.87
N VAL A 53 -0.84 5.53 16.97
CA VAL A 53 -0.47 5.48 15.56
C VAL A 53 -1.69 5.21 14.69
N VAL A 54 -1.84 5.95 13.59
CA VAL A 54 -2.94 5.77 12.63
C VAL A 54 -2.44 5.03 11.39
N PHE A 55 -2.95 3.82 11.20
CA PHE A 55 -2.55 2.89 10.17
C PHE A 55 -3.58 2.80 9.06
N TYR A 56 -3.24 3.26 7.84
CA TYR A 56 -4.04 3.08 6.63
C TYR A 56 -3.61 1.81 5.92
N ASN A 57 -4.55 0.91 5.64
CA ASN A 57 -4.20 -0.40 5.12
C ASN A 57 -5.24 -1.01 4.16
N ASN A 58 -4.77 -1.95 3.35
CA ASN A 58 -5.59 -2.80 2.48
C ASN A 58 -5.54 -4.29 2.87
N LEU A 59 -5.09 -4.59 4.09
CA LEU A 59 -4.92 -5.96 4.57
C LEU A 59 -6.25 -6.72 4.72
N GLN A 60 -6.18 -8.02 4.96
CA GLN A 60 -7.35 -8.85 5.17
C GLN A 60 -8.09 -8.45 6.46
N PRO A 61 -9.41 -8.18 6.40
CA PRO A 61 -10.15 -7.64 7.56
C PRO A 61 -9.99 -8.46 8.83
N ASN A 62 -10.06 -9.80 8.71
CA ASN A 62 -10.00 -10.71 9.85
C ASN A 62 -8.61 -10.79 10.49
N GLY A 63 -7.56 -10.42 9.75
CA GLY A 63 -6.17 -10.47 10.22
C GLY A 63 -5.71 -9.21 10.93
N ILE A 64 -6.42 -8.08 10.74
CA ILE A 64 -5.94 -6.77 11.22
C ILE A 64 -5.92 -6.73 12.75
N GLU A 65 -7.02 -7.08 13.41
CA GLU A 65 -7.10 -7.00 14.87
C GLU A 65 -6.10 -7.95 15.58
N PRO A 66 -5.92 -9.21 15.16
CA PRO A 66 -4.84 -10.05 15.68
C PRO A 66 -3.44 -9.44 15.46
N LEU A 67 -3.16 -8.87 14.27
CA LEU A 67 -1.91 -8.19 13.99
C LEU A 67 -1.67 -7.01 14.96
N LEU A 68 -2.66 -6.13 15.10
CA LEU A 68 -2.56 -4.96 15.98
C LEU A 68 -2.49 -5.35 17.47
N SER A 69 -3.10 -6.47 17.85
CA SER A 69 -2.96 -7.02 19.22
C SER A 69 -1.51 -7.42 19.52
N LYS A 70 -0.78 -8.00 18.55
CA LYS A 70 0.66 -8.28 18.70
C LYS A 70 1.47 -7.00 18.86
N PHE A 71 1.16 -5.97 18.09
CA PHE A 71 1.83 -4.68 18.24
C PHE A 71 1.57 -4.06 19.61
N ARG A 72 0.31 -4.07 20.10
CA ARG A 72 -0.03 -3.57 21.45
C ARG A 72 0.70 -4.33 22.57
N ALA A 73 0.91 -5.63 22.37
CA ALA A 73 1.68 -6.43 23.35
C ALA A 73 3.16 -6.00 23.38
N ALA A 74 3.75 -5.69 22.22
CA ALA A 74 5.13 -5.22 22.13
C ALA A 74 5.30 -3.76 22.59
N TYR A 75 4.31 -2.91 22.32
CA TYR A 75 4.33 -1.47 22.62
C TYR A 75 3.02 -1.02 23.30
N PRO A 76 2.80 -1.36 24.57
CA PRO A 76 1.51 -1.12 25.26
C PRO A 76 1.18 0.37 25.43
N ASP A 77 2.19 1.24 25.36
CA ASP A 77 2.02 2.70 25.46
C ASP A 77 1.59 3.34 24.12
N ILE A 78 1.49 2.58 23.01
CA ILE A 78 1.15 3.11 21.68
C ILE A 78 -0.10 2.39 21.19
N GLN A 79 -1.22 3.13 21.08
CA GLN A 79 -2.50 2.57 20.63
C GLN A 79 -2.61 2.65 19.09
N PRO A 80 -2.70 1.53 18.38
CA PRO A 80 -2.91 1.54 16.94
C PRO A 80 -4.40 1.75 16.62
N GLU A 81 -4.67 2.76 15.80
CA GLU A 81 -5.96 3.00 15.14
C GLU A 81 -5.81 2.63 13.66
N GLN A 82 -6.86 2.11 13.02
CA GLN A 82 -6.73 1.71 11.65
C GLN A 82 -7.90 2.16 10.76
N ILE A 83 -7.59 2.44 9.50
CA ILE A 83 -8.56 2.61 8.42
C ILE A 83 -8.22 1.63 7.33
N ARG A 84 -9.20 0.77 7.01
CA ARG A 84 -9.08 -0.25 5.99
C ARG A 84 -9.96 0.09 4.79
N LEU A 85 -9.36 0.15 3.60
CA LEU A 85 -10.03 0.31 2.31
C LEU A 85 -9.35 -0.60 1.27
N GLY A 86 -9.95 -0.76 0.09
CA GLY A 86 -9.23 -1.31 -1.07
C GLY A 86 -8.13 -0.34 -1.54
N SER A 87 -7.15 -0.83 -2.30
CA SER A 87 -5.97 -0.03 -2.68
C SER A 87 -6.34 1.31 -3.31
N ASN A 88 -7.20 1.32 -4.33
CA ASN A 88 -7.57 2.56 -5.03
C ASN A 88 -8.23 3.60 -4.13
N PRO A 89 -9.32 3.29 -3.40
CA PRO A 89 -9.94 4.27 -2.50
C PRO A 89 -9.05 4.64 -1.31
N LEU A 90 -8.11 3.79 -0.88
CA LEU A 90 -7.14 4.11 0.15
C LEU A 90 -6.15 5.18 -0.32
N ILE A 91 -5.59 4.99 -1.51
CA ILE A 91 -4.65 5.94 -2.12
C ILE A 91 -5.35 7.27 -2.43
N GLU A 92 -6.56 7.22 -2.98
CA GLU A 92 -7.38 8.42 -3.26
C GLU A 92 -7.68 9.22 -1.99
N ARG A 93 -8.05 8.54 -0.92
CA ARG A 93 -8.29 9.16 0.38
C ARG A 93 -7.03 9.85 0.90
N PHE A 94 -5.90 9.11 0.95
CA PHE A 94 -4.63 9.67 1.41
C PHE A 94 -4.21 10.88 0.58
N GLN A 95 -4.29 10.79 -0.75
CA GLN A 95 -3.96 11.89 -1.67
C GLN A 95 -4.84 13.13 -1.42
N THR A 96 -6.15 12.93 -1.28
CA THR A 96 -7.10 14.02 -1.02
C THR A 96 -6.82 14.71 0.31
N GLU A 97 -6.58 13.94 1.35
CA GLU A 97 -6.24 14.44 2.68
C GLU A 97 -4.91 15.20 2.67
N PHE A 98 -3.88 14.63 2.01
CA PHE A 98 -2.57 15.24 1.89
C PHE A 98 -2.64 16.58 1.15
N ASN A 99 -3.32 16.64 -0.01
CA ASN A 99 -3.49 17.85 -0.81
C ASN A 99 -4.30 18.92 -0.09
N ALA A 100 -5.24 18.53 0.75
CA ALA A 100 -6.03 19.44 1.59
C ALA A 100 -5.29 19.90 2.87
N GLY A 101 -4.03 19.48 3.07
CA GLY A 101 -3.27 19.79 4.29
C GLY A 101 -3.78 19.09 5.55
N ARG A 102 -4.66 18.11 5.40
CA ARG A 102 -5.18 17.28 6.50
C ARG A 102 -4.38 15.98 6.57
N HIS A 103 -3.41 15.95 7.45
CA HIS A 103 -2.53 14.79 7.60
C HIS A 103 -3.06 13.91 8.73
N LEU A 104 -3.70 12.80 8.38
CA LEU A 104 -4.37 11.90 9.33
C LEU A 104 -3.63 10.57 9.50
N ALA A 105 -2.98 10.08 8.45
CA ALA A 105 -2.26 8.81 8.47
C ALA A 105 -0.82 8.98 8.95
N ASP A 106 -0.36 8.05 9.78
CA ASP A 106 1.05 7.93 10.16
C ASP A 106 1.77 6.91 9.27
N VAL A 107 1.14 5.75 9.04
CA VAL A 107 1.69 4.68 8.22
C VAL A 107 0.63 4.23 7.22
N LEU A 108 1.08 3.98 5.99
CA LEU A 108 0.22 3.42 4.95
C LEU A 108 0.86 2.16 4.38
N ILE A 109 0.03 1.10 4.16
CA ILE A 109 0.40 -0.10 3.42
C ILE A 109 -0.65 -0.37 2.33
N THR A 110 -0.19 -0.56 1.09
CA THR A 110 -1.07 -0.78 -0.07
C THR A 110 -0.34 -1.43 -1.24
N PHE A 111 -1.10 -2.01 -2.17
CA PHE A 111 -0.59 -2.25 -3.53
C PHE A 111 -0.46 -0.89 -4.23
N PRO A 112 0.76 -0.48 -4.61
CA PRO A 112 0.98 0.83 -5.20
C PRO A 112 0.43 0.91 -6.63
N ASP A 113 0.02 2.11 -7.00
CA ASP A 113 -0.19 2.54 -8.36
C ASP A 113 0.69 3.76 -8.66
N GLU A 114 0.54 4.35 -9.84
CA GLU A 114 1.34 5.50 -10.23
C GLU A 114 1.19 6.73 -9.32
N ARG A 115 0.08 6.84 -8.59
CA ARG A 115 -0.10 7.93 -7.61
C ARG A 115 0.88 7.77 -6.45
N ILE A 116 1.17 6.53 -6.02
CA ILE A 116 2.21 6.25 -5.00
C ILE A 116 3.59 6.59 -5.56
N VAL A 117 3.88 6.23 -6.82
CA VAL A 117 5.15 6.58 -7.49
C VAL A 117 5.29 8.11 -7.63
N ALA A 118 4.23 8.80 -8.01
CA ALA A 118 4.20 10.27 -8.05
C ALA A 118 4.35 10.87 -6.64
N GLY A 119 3.71 10.28 -5.64
CA GLY A 119 3.77 10.68 -4.24
C GLY A 119 5.18 10.60 -3.65
N LEU A 120 6.00 9.64 -4.10
CA LEU A 120 7.40 9.54 -3.72
C LEU A 120 8.17 10.83 -4.10
N LYS A 121 7.88 11.39 -5.29
CA LYS A 121 8.45 12.65 -5.77
C LYS A 121 7.80 13.88 -5.13
N ALA A 122 6.50 13.80 -4.84
CA ALA A 122 5.71 14.89 -4.28
C ALA A 122 5.87 15.04 -2.75
N GLY A 123 6.71 14.22 -2.11
CA GLY A 123 7.00 14.34 -0.69
C GLY A 123 5.90 13.77 0.23
N TRP A 124 5.19 12.75 -0.22
CA TRP A 124 4.19 12.06 0.63
C TRP A 124 4.82 11.23 1.75
N MET A 125 6.06 10.78 1.55
CA MET A 125 6.73 9.77 2.36
C MET A 125 7.91 10.38 3.10
N ALA A 126 8.03 10.06 4.38
CA ALA A 126 9.18 10.43 5.17
C ALA A 126 10.42 9.65 4.69
N GLU A 127 11.52 10.36 4.50
CA GLU A 127 12.81 9.72 4.30
C GLU A 127 13.33 9.25 5.65
N TRP A 128 13.49 7.95 5.78
CA TRP A 128 13.91 7.35 7.04
C TRP A 128 14.35 5.91 6.82
N THR A 129 15.42 5.50 7.46
CA THR A 129 15.95 4.14 7.40
C THR A 129 15.54 3.36 8.65
N PRO A 130 14.63 2.38 8.54
CA PRO A 130 14.25 1.51 9.66
C PRO A 130 15.46 0.73 10.20
N PRO A 131 15.62 0.53 11.51
CA PRO A 131 16.64 -0.37 12.07
C PRO A 131 16.63 -1.78 11.46
N GLU A 132 15.43 -2.29 11.13
CA GLU A 132 15.24 -3.62 10.57
C GLU A 132 15.54 -3.75 9.06
N VAL A 133 15.85 -2.65 8.35
CA VAL A 133 16.03 -2.65 6.89
C VAL A 133 17.12 -3.60 6.40
N ALA A 134 18.18 -3.80 7.19
CA ALA A 134 19.28 -4.72 6.85
C ALA A 134 18.83 -6.18 6.70
N ASN A 135 17.66 -6.53 7.23
CA ASN A 135 17.09 -7.87 7.12
C ASN A 135 16.25 -8.07 5.85
N PHE A 136 16.27 -7.11 4.92
CA PHE A 136 15.55 -7.14 3.65
C PHE A 136 16.52 -7.00 2.48
N SER A 137 16.13 -7.49 1.30
CA SER A 137 16.90 -7.21 0.10
C SER A 137 16.91 -5.70 -0.18
N PRO A 138 18.06 -5.10 -0.54
CA PRO A 138 18.12 -3.68 -0.89
C PRO A 138 17.18 -3.28 -2.03
N THR A 139 16.83 -4.21 -2.93
CA THR A 139 15.89 -3.98 -4.04
C THR A 139 14.44 -3.73 -3.58
N LEU A 140 14.13 -4.01 -2.31
CA LEU A 140 12.81 -3.82 -1.71
C LEU A 140 12.64 -2.45 -1.04
N ASN A 141 13.66 -1.60 -1.14
CA ASN A 141 13.72 -0.26 -0.57
C ASN A 141 13.84 0.78 -1.69
N GLU A 142 12.87 1.66 -1.80
CA GLU A 142 12.89 2.77 -2.74
C GLU A 142 13.23 4.08 -2.02
N ALA A 143 14.46 4.55 -2.22
CA ALA A 143 14.96 5.84 -1.72
C ALA A 143 14.82 6.05 -0.19
N ASN A 144 14.88 5.00 0.63
CA ASN A 144 14.62 5.02 2.07
C ASN A 144 13.27 5.64 2.46
N LYS A 145 12.26 5.46 1.61
CA LYS A 145 10.93 6.04 1.77
C LYS A 145 9.81 5.03 1.63
N LEU A 146 9.95 4.09 0.70
CA LEU A 146 8.92 3.11 0.35
C LEU A 146 9.50 1.71 0.40
N TYR A 147 8.90 0.82 1.17
CA TYR A 147 9.43 -0.51 1.48
C TYR A 147 8.44 -1.59 1.08
N THR A 148 8.88 -2.55 0.29
CA THR A 148 8.10 -3.75 -0.02
C THR A 148 8.15 -4.70 1.17
N LEU A 149 7.03 -4.92 1.82
CA LEU A 149 6.93 -5.81 2.99
C LEU A 149 6.38 -7.18 2.65
N GLN A 150 5.66 -7.31 1.54
CA GLN A 150 4.91 -8.51 1.21
C GLN A 150 4.70 -8.61 -0.29
N TYR A 151 4.44 -9.83 -0.74
CA TYR A 151 3.99 -10.13 -2.09
C TYR A 151 2.63 -10.84 -2.06
N ALA A 152 1.82 -10.57 -3.07
CA ALA A 152 0.62 -11.31 -3.41
C ALA A 152 0.71 -11.81 -4.86
N ARG A 153 0.08 -12.92 -5.13
CA ARG A 153 -0.05 -13.48 -6.48
C ARG A 153 -1.52 -13.75 -6.73
N GLU A 154 -1.94 -13.60 -7.97
CA GLU A 154 -3.30 -13.94 -8.34
C GLU A 154 -3.41 -15.43 -8.63
N ALA A 155 -4.51 -16.03 -8.21
CA ALA A 155 -4.81 -17.44 -8.37
C ALA A 155 -6.27 -17.66 -8.79
N ILE A 156 -6.54 -18.81 -9.36
CA ILE A 156 -7.91 -19.30 -9.54
C ILE A 156 -8.23 -20.21 -8.36
N ILE A 157 -9.36 -19.98 -7.72
CA ILE A 157 -9.87 -20.83 -6.65
C ILE A 157 -11.22 -21.42 -7.02
N TRP A 158 -11.56 -22.53 -6.40
CA TRP A 158 -12.90 -23.15 -6.56
C TRP A 158 -13.32 -23.90 -5.30
N ASN A 159 -14.63 -24.12 -5.18
CA ASN A 159 -15.17 -25.00 -4.14
C ASN A 159 -14.95 -26.47 -4.58
N ASN A 160 -14.07 -27.19 -3.89
CA ASN A 160 -13.66 -28.54 -4.27
C ASN A 160 -14.71 -29.63 -3.94
N THR A 161 -15.77 -29.27 -3.21
CA THR A 161 -16.94 -30.16 -3.02
C THR A 161 -17.96 -30.05 -4.15
N LEU A 162 -17.97 -28.93 -4.89
CA LEU A 162 -18.91 -28.64 -5.97
C LEU A 162 -18.30 -28.75 -7.37
N VAL A 163 -16.98 -28.59 -7.46
CA VAL A 163 -16.21 -28.67 -8.71
C VAL A 163 -15.19 -29.80 -8.57
N LYS A 164 -15.38 -30.85 -9.37
CA LYS A 164 -14.46 -31.99 -9.37
C LYS A 164 -13.09 -31.57 -9.94
N PRO A 165 -11.99 -32.23 -9.55
CA PRO A 165 -10.66 -31.88 -10.05
C PRO A 165 -10.54 -31.92 -11.59
N ALA A 166 -11.28 -32.82 -12.25
CA ALA A 166 -11.28 -32.92 -13.71
C ALA A 166 -11.96 -31.72 -14.41
N ASP A 167 -12.91 -31.08 -13.73
CA ASP A 167 -13.71 -29.95 -14.24
C ASP A 167 -13.16 -28.60 -13.77
N ALA A 168 -12.20 -28.60 -12.83
CA ALA A 168 -11.62 -27.40 -12.26
C ALA A 168 -10.86 -26.60 -13.34
N PRO A 169 -10.90 -25.26 -13.27
CA PRO A 169 -10.12 -24.41 -14.17
C PRO A 169 -8.63 -24.62 -13.96
N LYS A 170 -7.85 -24.60 -15.04
CA LYS A 170 -6.39 -24.74 -15.04
C LYS A 170 -5.67 -23.53 -15.59
N GLU A 171 -6.36 -22.78 -16.47
CA GLU A 171 -5.85 -21.59 -17.14
C GLU A 171 -6.80 -20.40 -16.94
N TRP A 172 -6.28 -19.18 -17.09
CA TRP A 172 -7.10 -17.98 -17.01
C TRP A 172 -8.25 -17.96 -18.02
N THR A 173 -8.01 -18.53 -19.20
CA THR A 173 -9.03 -18.63 -20.25
C THR A 173 -10.24 -19.47 -19.82
N ASP A 174 -10.05 -20.39 -18.90
CA ASP A 174 -11.13 -21.27 -18.42
C ASP A 174 -12.20 -20.49 -17.62
N LEU A 175 -11.84 -19.34 -17.04
CA LEU A 175 -12.79 -18.46 -16.34
C LEU A 175 -13.87 -17.91 -17.29
N PHE A 176 -13.58 -17.82 -18.57
CA PHE A 176 -14.50 -17.32 -19.59
C PHE A 176 -15.39 -18.40 -20.21
N ASP A 177 -15.25 -19.66 -19.80
CA ASP A 177 -16.11 -20.76 -20.24
C ASP A 177 -17.55 -20.51 -19.78
N PRO A 178 -18.56 -20.56 -20.68
CA PRO A 178 -19.97 -20.39 -20.33
C PRO A 178 -20.50 -21.34 -19.24
N LYS A 179 -19.84 -22.47 -18.98
CA LYS A 179 -20.19 -23.37 -17.86
C LYS A 179 -20.17 -22.68 -16.49
N TRP A 180 -19.42 -21.58 -16.35
CA TRP A 180 -19.33 -20.81 -15.12
C TRP A 180 -20.33 -19.65 -15.04
N LYS A 181 -21.22 -19.50 -16.02
CA LYS A 181 -22.21 -18.42 -16.03
C LYS A 181 -22.99 -18.34 -14.72
N GLY A 182 -22.98 -17.16 -14.06
CA GLY A 182 -23.60 -16.92 -12.76
C GLY A 182 -22.92 -17.61 -11.56
N LYS A 183 -21.75 -18.27 -11.78
CA LYS A 183 -21.04 -19.05 -10.76
C LYS A 183 -19.61 -18.56 -10.53
N LEU A 184 -19.23 -17.42 -11.13
CA LEU A 184 -17.91 -16.84 -11.09
C LEU A 184 -17.86 -15.62 -10.17
N GLY A 185 -16.82 -15.50 -9.36
CA GLY A 185 -16.57 -14.36 -8.48
C GLY A 185 -15.21 -13.70 -8.72
N MET A 186 -15.14 -12.38 -8.52
CA MET A 186 -13.87 -11.64 -8.48
C MET A 186 -14.02 -10.32 -7.74
N ASN A 187 -12.91 -9.67 -7.41
CA ASN A 187 -12.94 -8.27 -7.00
C ASN A 187 -13.11 -7.34 -8.21
N PRO A 188 -13.78 -6.19 -8.05
CA PRO A 188 -13.93 -5.27 -9.16
C PRO A 188 -12.61 -4.55 -9.50
N PRO A 189 -12.18 -4.50 -10.78
CA PRO A 189 -10.95 -3.83 -11.19
C PRO A 189 -10.87 -2.35 -10.81
N TRP A 190 -11.99 -1.64 -10.74
CA TRP A 190 -12.02 -0.22 -10.34
C TRP A 190 -11.76 0.02 -8.85
N ARG A 191 -11.55 -1.03 -8.04
CA ARG A 191 -11.27 -0.92 -6.60
C ARG A 191 -9.95 -1.54 -6.16
N SER A 192 -9.31 -2.35 -7.00
CA SER A 192 -8.10 -3.08 -6.64
C SER A 192 -7.03 -2.98 -7.70
N VAL A 193 -5.83 -2.51 -7.30
CA VAL A 193 -4.67 -2.42 -8.20
C VAL A 193 -4.19 -3.81 -8.63
N SER A 194 -4.16 -4.80 -7.73
CA SER A 194 -3.72 -6.16 -8.08
C SER A 194 -4.62 -6.79 -9.16
N ILE A 195 -5.94 -6.51 -9.10
CA ILE A 195 -6.87 -6.97 -10.13
C ILE A 195 -6.63 -6.24 -11.46
N GLN A 196 -6.26 -4.98 -11.44
CA GLN A 196 -5.86 -4.28 -12.68
C GLN A 196 -4.59 -4.90 -13.28
N GLN A 197 -3.64 -5.31 -12.43
CA GLN A 197 -2.42 -5.99 -12.87
C GLN A 197 -2.72 -7.33 -13.53
N ILE A 198 -3.59 -8.16 -12.95
CA ILE A 198 -3.96 -9.43 -13.58
C ILE A 198 -4.78 -9.25 -14.86
N VAL A 199 -5.65 -8.24 -14.93
CA VAL A 199 -6.36 -7.90 -16.18
C VAL A 199 -5.36 -7.47 -17.25
N ALA A 200 -4.38 -6.64 -16.91
CA ALA A 200 -3.29 -6.27 -17.81
C ALA A 200 -2.51 -7.50 -18.29
N PHE A 201 -2.20 -8.42 -17.39
CA PHE A 201 -1.56 -9.69 -17.74
C PHE A 201 -2.41 -10.53 -18.70
N TRP A 202 -3.73 -10.62 -18.49
CA TRP A 202 -4.62 -11.33 -19.39
C TRP A 202 -4.60 -10.75 -20.82
N GLU A 203 -4.61 -9.40 -20.94
CA GLU A 203 -4.47 -8.73 -22.23
C GLU A 203 -3.13 -9.08 -22.92
N ASP A 204 -2.00 -9.07 -22.15
CA ASP A 204 -0.66 -9.42 -22.66
C ASP A 204 -0.58 -10.89 -23.10
N LYS A 205 -1.40 -11.77 -22.52
CA LYS A 205 -1.55 -13.18 -22.95
C LYS A 205 -2.55 -13.38 -24.07
N GLY A 206 -3.04 -12.29 -24.68
CA GLY A 206 -3.96 -12.35 -25.82
C GLY A 206 -5.42 -12.61 -25.45
N ILE A 207 -5.80 -12.49 -24.18
CA ILE A 207 -7.21 -12.54 -23.78
C ILE A 207 -7.86 -11.20 -24.14
N THR A 208 -8.57 -11.19 -25.26
CA THR A 208 -9.27 -10.02 -25.75
C THR A 208 -10.59 -9.81 -25.03
N SER A 209 -10.96 -8.53 -24.80
CA SER A 209 -12.27 -8.13 -24.21
C SER A 209 -12.61 -8.89 -22.92
N PRO A 210 -11.72 -8.92 -21.91
CA PRO A 210 -11.97 -9.67 -20.69
C PRO A 210 -13.21 -9.15 -19.93
N ALA A 211 -13.49 -7.85 -19.98
CA ALA A 211 -14.65 -7.25 -19.32
C ALA A 211 -15.97 -7.78 -19.89
N GLU A 212 -16.12 -7.80 -21.22
CA GLU A 212 -17.30 -8.30 -21.91
C GLU A 212 -17.51 -9.80 -21.67
N LYS A 213 -16.43 -10.59 -21.69
CA LYS A 213 -16.47 -12.02 -21.40
C LYS A 213 -16.92 -12.30 -19.95
N MET A 214 -16.40 -11.53 -18.98
CA MET A 214 -16.82 -11.63 -17.60
C MET A 214 -18.29 -11.21 -17.41
N LYS A 215 -18.73 -10.16 -18.12
CA LYS A 215 -20.14 -9.76 -18.13
C LYS A 215 -21.05 -10.83 -18.74
N ALA A 216 -20.64 -11.45 -19.85
CA ALA A 216 -21.39 -12.56 -20.47
C ALA A 216 -21.53 -13.76 -19.52
N ASN A 217 -20.52 -14.00 -18.67
CA ASN A 217 -20.52 -15.00 -17.61
C ASN A 217 -21.22 -14.54 -16.33
N GLU A 218 -21.84 -13.35 -16.33
CA GLU A 218 -22.57 -12.82 -15.16
C GLU A 218 -21.70 -12.85 -13.89
N VAL A 219 -20.41 -12.41 -14.02
CA VAL A 219 -19.48 -12.40 -12.89
C VAL A 219 -20.05 -11.61 -11.72
N ARG A 220 -19.90 -12.14 -10.51
CA ARG A 220 -20.31 -11.47 -9.28
C ARG A 220 -19.12 -10.75 -8.66
N PHE A 221 -19.28 -9.46 -8.40
CA PHE A 221 -18.26 -8.67 -7.73
C PHE A 221 -18.43 -8.67 -6.22
N PHE A 222 -17.30 -8.72 -5.52
CA PHE A 222 -17.23 -8.71 -4.08
C PHE A 222 -16.25 -7.63 -3.61
N GLU A 223 -16.52 -7.03 -2.48
CA GLU A 223 -15.59 -6.08 -1.86
C GLU A 223 -14.57 -6.83 -0.98
N GLY A 224 -13.41 -7.12 -1.58
CA GLY A 224 -12.30 -7.79 -0.92
C GLY A 224 -12.44 -9.32 -0.88
N SER A 225 -11.31 -9.97 -0.62
CA SER A 225 -11.15 -11.42 -0.70
C SER A 225 -12.05 -12.18 0.28
N GLY A 226 -12.36 -11.59 1.44
CA GLY A 226 -13.22 -12.26 2.44
C GLY A 226 -14.62 -12.60 1.92
N GLY A 227 -15.24 -11.68 1.18
CA GLY A 227 -16.56 -11.90 0.55
C GLY A 227 -16.52 -12.99 -0.51
N ILE A 228 -15.46 -13.01 -1.34
CA ILE A 228 -15.24 -14.05 -2.35
C ILE A 228 -15.12 -15.43 -1.70
N ILE A 229 -14.26 -15.55 -0.68
CA ILE A 229 -14.02 -16.82 0.02
C ILE A 229 -15.30 -17.35 0.62
N GLN A 230 -16.05 -16.51 1.33
CA GLN A 230 -17.32 -16.93 1.91
C GLN A 230 -18.30 -17.40 0.82
N ALA A 231 -18.38 -16.70 -0.30
CA ALA A 231 -19.24 -17.07 -1.42
C ALA A 231 -18.80 -18.39 -2.07
N VAL A 232 -17.50 -18.63 -2.22
CA VAL A 232 -16.96 -19.90 -2.72
C VAL A 232 -17.22 -21.04 -1.73
N VAL A 233 -16.93 -20.86 -0.44
CA VAL A 233 -17.13 -21.89 0.59
C VAL A 233 -18.60 -22.28 0.72
N ARG A 234 -19.54 -21.32 0.68
CA ARG A 234 -20.97 -21.60 0.69
C ARG A 234 -21.52 -22.15 -0.63
N GLY A 235 -20.75 -22.05 -1.72
CA GLY A 235 -21.19 -22.47 -3.05
C GLY A 235 -22.06 -21.42 -3.78
N ASP A 236 -22.15 -20.19 -3.27
CA ASP A 236 -22.84 -19.06 -3.93
C ASP A 236 -22.19 -18.72 -5.29
N VAL A 237 -20.87 -18.87 -5.37
CA VAL A 237 -20.08 -18.99 -6.60
C VAL A 237 -19.26 -20.28 -6.52
N ARG A 238 -18.88 -20.83 -7.65
CA ARG A 238 -18.13 -22.09 -7.70
C ARG A 238 -16.66 -21.91 -7.95
N VAL A 239 -16.33 -20.86 -8.70
CA VAL A 239 -14.98 -20.51 -9.13
C VAL A 239 -14.79 -19.02 -8.90
N ALA A 240 -13.57 -18.60 -8.56
CA ALA A 240 -13.25 -17.19 -8.44
C ALA A 240 -11.79 -16.93 -8.82
N GLU A 241 -11.55 -15.71 -9.27
CA GLU A 241 -10.24 -15.09 -9.30
C GLU A 241 -9.98 -14.42 -7.94
N LEU A 242 -8.78 -14.59 -7.38
CA LEU A 242 -8.45 -14.10 -6.05
C LEU A 242 -6.95 -13.95 -5.85
N THR A 243 -6.53 -12.91 -5.13
CA THR A 243 -5.16 -12.87 -4.58
C THR A 243 -4.97 -14.01 -3.58
N ASP A 244 -3.80 -14.62 -3.57
CA ASP A 244 -3.47 -15.77 -2.70
C ASP A 244 -3.31 -15.42 -1.20
N LEU A 245 -3.42 -14.14 -0.84
CA LEU A 245 -3.23 -13.65 0.51
C LEU A 245 -3.97 -14.44 1.61
N PRO A 246 -5.26 -14.77 1.43
CA PRO A 246 -6.02 -15.49 2.46
C PRO A 246 -5.93 -17.02 2.34
N LEU A 247 -5.28 -17.56 1.29
CA LEU A 247 -5.38 -18.99 1.00
C LEU A 247 -4.64 -19.86 2.01
N ASN A 248 -3.44 -19.45 2.47
CA ASN A 248 -2.65 -20.30 3.34
C ASN A 248 -3.38 -20.69 4.64
N PRO A 249 -3.88 -19.75 5.47
CA PRO A 249 -4.61 -20.11 6.68
C PRO A 249 -5.89 -20.89 6.39
N LEU A 250 -6.61 -20.56 5.33
CA LEU A 250 -7.83 -21.30 4.97
C LEU A 250 -7.55 -22.77 4.61
N LEU A 251 -6.46 -23.02 3.91
CA LEU A 251 -6.04 -24.38 3.55
C LEU A 251 -5.50 -25.14 4.77
N GLU A 252 -4.86 -24.46 5.72
CA GLU A 252 -4.47 -25.04 7.02
C GLU A 252 -5.70 -25.45 7.84
N ASP A 253 -6.74 -24.63 7.84
CA ASP A 253 -8.02 -24.89 8.53
C ASP A 253 -8.90 -25.92 7.79
N GLY A 254 -8.44 -26.45 6.65
CA GLY A 254 -9.17 -27.46 5.88
C GLY A 254 -10.40 -26.94 5.14
N ALA A 255 -10.43 -25.66 4.79
CA ALA A 255 -11.51 -25.09 3.98
C ALA A 255 -11.69 -25.88 2.65
N PRO A 256 -12.93 -26.06 2.16
CA PRO A 256 -13.21 -26.81 0.96
C PRO A 256 -12.84 -26.04 -0.32
N ILE A 257 -11.58 -25.60 -0.41
CA ILE A 257 -11.05 -24.77 -1.49
C ILE A 257 -9.95 -25.53 -2.22
N GLY A 258 -10.10 -25.65 -3.54
CA GLY A 258 -9.01 -25.95 -4.45
C GLY A 258 -8.47 -24.65 -5.04
N PHE A 259 -7.20 -24.64 -5.46
CA PHE A 259 -6.60 -23.50 -6.12
C PHE A 259 -5.57 -23.92 -7.17
N VAL A 260 -5.27 -23.02 -8.10
CA VAL A 260 -4.22 -23.17 -9.09
C VAL A 260 -3.60 -21.84 -9.45
N TYR A 261 -2.28 -21.84 -9.64
CA TYR A 261 -1.61 -20.82 -10.43
C TYR A 261 -1.51 -21.35 -11.85
N PRO A 262 -2.15 -20.69 -12.84
CA PRO A 262 -2.15 -21.15 -14.22
C PRO A 262 -0.74 -21.30 -14.80
N ALA A 263 -0.52 -22.30 -15.65
CA ALA A 263 0.79 -22.53 -16.27
C ALA A 263 1.19 -21.40 -17.23
N SER A 264 0.22 -20.66 -17.77
CA SER A 264 0.46 -19.42 -18.53
C SER A 264 1.10 -18.32 -17.69
N GLY A 265 1.04 -18.43 -16.36
CA GLY A 265 1.63 -17.52 -15.40
C GLY A 265 0.64 -16.72 -14.58
N THR A 266 1.17 -15.85 -13.74
CA THR A 266 0.39 -14.93 -12.90
C THR A 266 1.17 -13.65 -12.62
N THR A 267 0.50 -12.67 -12.00
CA THR A 267 1.14 -11.44 -11.55
C THR A 267 1.66 -11.56 -10.13
N LEU A 268 2.80 -10.92 -9.87
CA LEU A 268 3.32 -10.63 -8.55
C LEU A 268 3.01 -9.18 -8.22
N SER A 269 2.23 -8.97 -7.19
CA SER A 269 1.88 -7.64 -6.68
C SER A 269 2.66 -7.38 -5.40
N ALA A 270 3.48 -6.32 -5.40
CA ALA A 270 4.19 -5.90 -4.20
C ALA A 270 3.26 -5.09 -3.30
N ASN A 271 3.13 -5.47 -2.02
CA ASN A 271 2.44 -4.65 -1.03
C ASN A 271 3.48 -3.81 -0.29
N LYS A 272 3.42 -2.48 -0.48
CA LYS A 272 4.44 -1.55 -0.03
C LYS A 272 3.93 -0.66 1.10
N ALA A 273 4.83 -0.32 2.00
CA ALA A 273 4.54 0.52 3.15
C ALA A 273 5.47 1.72 3.24
N PHE A 274 4.97 2.80 3.83
CA PHE A 274 5.73 3.98 4.14
C PHE A 274 5.20 4.71 5.38
N VAL A 275 6.06 5.50 6.01
CA VAL A 275 5.67 6.50 7.01
C VAL A 275 5.33 7.79 6.27
N ALA A 276 4.19 8.40 6.57
CA ALA A 276 3.81 9.66 5.94
C ALA A 276 4.77 10.80 6.33
N ALA A 277 5.16 11.64 5.37
CA ALA A 277 6.11 12.73 5.61
C ALA A 277 5.60 13.77 6.62
N LYS A 278 4.29 13.90 6.72
CA LYS A 278 3.63 14.81 7.66
C LYS A 278 2.71 14.04 8.63
N ALA A 279 3.19 12.87 9.06
CA ALA A 279 2.51 12.06 10.04
C ALA A 279 2.19 12.87 11.30
N PRO A 280 0.96 12.81 11.84
CA PRO A 280 0.62 13.45 13.14
C PRO A 280 1.42 12.89 14.30
N HIS A 281 1.80 11.60 14.22
CA HIS A 281 2.57 10.87 15.24
C HIS A 281 3.82 10.23 14.58
N PRO A 282 4.82 11.06 14.18
CA PRO A 282 5.92 10.60 13.33
C PRO A 282 6.81 9.56 14.01
N SER A 283 6.99 9.63 15.33
CA SER A 283 7.79 8.66 16.07
C SER A 283 7.04 7.33 16.23
N ALA A 284 5.75 7.39 16.56
CA ALA A 284 4.89 6.20 16.64
C ALA A 284 4.74 5.52 15.26
N GLY A 285 4.62 6.30 14.20
CA GLY A 285 4.64 5.80 12.81
C GLY A 285 5.93 5.04 12.50
N ARG A 286 7.10 5.57 12.87
CA ARG A 286 8.40 4.90 12.70
C ARG A 286 8.49 3.61 13.52
N VAL A 287 8.05 3.64 14.79
CA VAL A 287 8.05 2.45 15.64
C VAL A 287 7.14 1.37 15.08
N PHE A 288 5.94 1.73 14.65
CA PHE A 288 4.99 0.77 14.04
C PHE A 288 5.54 0.20 12.73
N MET A 289 6.06 1.05 11.84
CA MET A 289 6.66 0.61 10.58
C MET A 289 7.85 -0.33 10.82
N ASN A 290 8.76 0.02 11.74
CA ASN A 290 9.89 -0.85 12.09
C ASN A 290 9.40 -2.18 12.68
N TRP A 291 8.37 -2.17 13.55
CA TRP A 291 7.81 -3.38 14.10
C TRP A 291 7.23 -4.30 13.02
N LEU A 292 6.53 -3.76 12.02
CA LEU A 292 6.07 -4.53 10.86
C LEU A 292 7.23 -5.22 10.11
N MET A 293 8.45 -4.69 10.21
CA MET A 293 9.65 -5.24 9.60
C MET A 293 10.42 -6.21 10.50
N THR A 294 10.16 -6.25 11.81
CA THR A 294 10.77 -7.23 12.72
C THR A 294 10.37 -8.66 12.34
N LYS A 295 11.10 -9.64 12.86
CA LYS A 295 10.73 -11.05 12.70
C LYS A 295 9.31 -11.29 13.20
N GLU A 296 8.97 -10.80 14.40
CA GLU A 296 7.64 -10.95 15.00
C GLU A 296 6.55 -10.30 14.13
N GLY A 297 6.77 -9.07 13.66
CA GLY A 297 5.81 -8.37 12.80
C GLY A 297 5.59 -9.07 11.48
N GLN A 298 6.64 -9.58 10.84
CA GLN A 298 6.54 -10.34 9.59
C GLN A 298 5.85 -11.69 9.80
N GLU A 299 6.15 -12.41 10.88
CA GLU A 299 5.44 -13.65 11.24
C GLU A 299 3.95 -13.38 11.53
N ALA A 300 3.63 -12.28 12.20
CA ALA A 300 2.25 -11.88 12.44
C ALA A 300 1.52 -11.50 11.13
N LEU A 301 2.17 -10.78 10.21
CA LEU A 301 1.63 -10.50 8.87
C LEU A 301 1.37 -11.80 8.10
N GLN A 302 2.29 -12.75 8.15
CA GLN A 302 2.15 -14.04 7.50
C GLN A 302 1.01 -14.86 8.13
N GLN A 303 0.98 -14.98 9.44
CA GLN A 303 0.02 -15.80 10.17
C GLN A 303 -1.40 -15.26 10.06
N TYR A 304 -1.60 -13.96 10.28
CA TYR A 304 -2.94 -13.38 10.39
C TYR A 304 -3.47 -12.80 9.08
N CYS A 305 -2.57 -12.32 8.23
CA CYS A 305 -2.97 -11.72 6.96
C CYS A 305 -2.67 -12.63 5.75
N GLY A 306 -2.06 -13.81 5.97
CA GLY A 306 -1.82 -14.83 4.94
C GLY A 306 -0.74 -14.47 3.92
N LEU A 307 0.19 -13.57 4.25
CA LEU A 307 1.05 -12.90 3.30
C LEU A 307 2.37 -13.63 3.05
N SER A 308 2.84 -13.63 1.80
CA SER A 308 4.24 -13.95 1.50
C SER A 308 5.11 -12.76 1.89
N VAL A 309 5.71 -12.83 3.07
CA VAL A 309 6.55 -11.77 3.63
C VAL A 309 7.93 -11.73 2.98
N THR A 310 8.61 -10.59 3.06
CA THR A 310 9.84 -10.31 2.30
C THR A 310 11.09 -10.28 3.16
N ARG A 311 10.98 -10.46 4.47
CA ARG A 311 12.14 -10.54 5.38
C ARG A 311 13.00 -11.74 5.04
N ASN A 312 14.32 -11.55 4.99
CA ASN A 312 15.29 -12.64 4.78
C ASN A 312 15.15 -13.70 5.88
N GLY A 313 15.10 -14.96 5.48
CA GLY A 313 14.95 -16.09 6.40
C GLY A 313 13.53 -16.29 6.96
N ALA A 314 12.53 -15.57 6.44
CA ALA A 314 11.13 -15.85 6.78
C ALA A 314 10.76 -17.29 6.32
N PRO A 315 10.01 -18.05 7.13
CA PRO A 315 9.58 -19.37 6.74
C PRO A 315 8.64 -19.30 5.52
N PRO A 316 8.70 -20.30 4.62
CA PRO A 316 7.74 -20.37 3.53
C PRO A 316 6.32 -20.62 4.07
N LEU A 317 5.32 -20.24 3.30
CA LEU A 317 3.93 -20.60 3.58
C LEU A 317 3.77 -22.13 3.48
N SER A 318 3.04 -22.74 4.41
CA SER A 318 2.94 -24.21 4.53
C SER A 318 2.12 -24.87 3.42
N LYS A 319 1.14 -24.13 2.87
CA LYS A 319 0.15 -24.63 1.88
C LYS A 319 0.32 -24.02 0.49
N LEU A 320 1.15 -23.00 0.35
CA LEU A 320 1.37 -22.34 -0.93
C LEU A 320 2.82 -22.53 -1.39
N PRO A 321 3.06 -22.71 -2.70
CA PRO A 321 4.41 -22.80 -3.21
C PRO A 321 5.16 -21.47 -3.06
N ALA A 322 6.46 -21.54 -2.95
CA ALA A 322 7.31 -20.36 -3.06
C ALA A 322 7.14 -19.71 -4.45
N THR A 323 7.28 -18.40 -4.54
CA THR A 323 7.13 -17.67 -5.83
C THR A 323 8.05 -18.24 -6.93
N SER A 324 9.25 -18.70 -6.58
CA SER A 324 10.19 -19.33 -7.51
C SER A 324 9.73 -20.67 -8.08
N GLN A 325 8.72 -21.29 -7.50
CA GLN A 325 8.14 -22.55 -7.95
C GLN A 325 6.90 -22.33 -8.84
N ILE A 326 6.44 -21.09 -8.97
CA ILE A 326 5.30 -20.74 -9.83
C ILE A 326 5.83 -20.33 -11.20
N ALA A 327 5.25 -20.91 -12.25
CA ALA A 327 5.66 -20.62 -13.62
C ALA A 327 5.28 -19.19 -14.03
N ASN A 328 6.14 -18.58 -14.85
CA ASN A 328 5.83 -17.33 -15.58
C ASN A 328 5.25 -16.20 -14.71
N VAL A 329 5.81 -15.99 -13.51
CA VAL A 329 5.43 -14.88 -12.63
C VAL A 329 5.94 -13.56 -13.21
N VAL A 330 5.04 -12.60 -13.38
CA VAL A 330 5.32 -11.27 -13.94
C VAL A 330 5.13 -10.21 -12.86
N ASP A 331 6.07 -9.28 -12.78
CA ASP A 331 5.96 -8.10 -11.91
C ASP A 331 4.81 -7.21 -12.39
N GLY A 332 3.74 -7.17 -11.60
CA GLY A 332 2.52 -6.44 -11.95
C GLY A 332 2.71 -4.93 -12.07
N GLU A 333 3.66 -4.36 -11.33
CA GLU A 333 3.95 -2.92 -11.41
C GLU A 333 4.57 -2.54 -12.77
N LYS A 334 5.36 -3.43 -13.37
CA LYS A 334 6.01 -3.18 -14.65
C LYS A 334 5.06 -3.21 -15.84
N ILE A 335 3.95 -3.91 -15.71
CA ILE A 335 2.98 -4.06 -16.81
C ILE A 335 1.77 -3.13 -16.67
N LEU A 336 1.56 -2.51 -15.52
CA LEU A 336 0.43 -1.61 -15.25
C LEU A 336 0.90 -0.14 -15.24
N THR A 337 0.97 0.48 -16.43
CA THR A 337 1.19 1.93 -16.54
C THR A 337 -0.07 2.72 -16.14
N ALA A 338 0.05 4.03 -15.83
CA ALA A 338 -1.09 4.90 -15.54
C ALA A 338 -2.14 4.91 -16.65
N GLU A 339 -1.68 4.99 -17.88
CA GLU A 339 -2.55 4.98 -19.06
C GLU A 339 -3.34 3.65 -19.13
N ARG A 340 -2.63 2.53 -18.96
CA ARG A 340 -3.25 1.20 -18.97
C ARG A 340 -4.20 1.01 -17.80
N GLN A 341 -3.83 1.47 -16.63
CA GLN A 341 -4.69 1.48 -15.45
C GLN A 341 -5.99 2.23 -15.70
N ALA A 342 -5.90 3.46 -16.21
CA ALA A 342 -7.06 4.29 -16.52
C ALA A 342 -7.95 3.63 -17.59
N LYS A 343 -7.35 3.06 -18.64
CA LYS A 343 -8.06 2.30 -19.69
C LYS A 343 -8.85 1.14 -19.07
N ILE A 344 -8.21 0.26 -18.30
CA ILE A 344 -8.83 -0.89 -17.66
C ILE A 344 -10.00 -0.44 -16.77
N VAL A 345 -9.80 0.53 -15.90
CA VAL A 345 -10.84 1.03 -14.99
C VAL A 345 -12.04 1.56 -15.77
N ASN A 346 -11.80 2.39 -16.79
CA ASN A 346 -12.87 3.00 -17.59
C ASN A 346 -13.64 1.97 -18.42
N GLU A 347 -12.94 1.03 -19.05
CA GLU A 347 -13.54 -0.05 -19.82
C GLU A 347 -14.47 -0.92 -18.94
N TRP A 348 -13.96 -1.40 -17.80
CA TRP A 348 -14.74 -2.23 -16.91
C TRP A 348 -15.91 -1.48 -16.29
N ARG A 349 -15.75 -0.22 -15.88
CA ARG A 349 -16.88 0.61 -15.43
C ARG A 349 -17.95 0.75 -16.51
N THR A 350 -17.55 1.03 -17.75
CA THR A 350 -18.45 1.20 -18.88
C THR A 350 -19.21 -0.09 -19.16
N VAL A 351 -18.52 -1.22 -19.26
CA VAL A 351 -19.12 -2.51 -19.54
C VAL A 351 -20.13 -2.91 -18.47
N PHE A 352 -19.83 -2.66 -17.19
CA PHE A 352 -20.73 -3.02 -16.08
C PHE A 352 -21.70 -1.92 -15.65
N GLY A 353 -21.68 -0.76 -16.28
CA GLY A 353 -22.58 0.35 -15.98
C GLY A 353 -22.34 0.99 -14.61
N VAL A 354 -21.11 0.98 -14.12
CA VAL A 354 -20.69 1.58 -12.85
C VAL A 354 -20.25 3.02 -13.08
N ARG A 355 -20.84 3.98 -12.35
CA ARG A 355 -20.51 5.40 -12.43
C ARG A 355 -19.34 5.77 -11.49
#